data_eda12ca491b60cdbee6b3275d5979194
#
_entry.id   eda12ca491b60cdbee6b3275d5979194
#
_cell.length_a   1.000
_cell.length_b   1.000
_cell.length_c   1.000
_cell.angle_alpha   90.00
_cell.angle_beta   90.00
_cell.angle_gamma   90.00
#
_symmetry.space_group_name_H-M   'P 1'
#
loop_
_entity.id
_entity.type
_entity.pdbx_description
1 polymer ?
#
loop_
_entity_poly.entity_id
_entity_poly.type
_entity_poly.pdbx_seq_one_letter_code
_entity_poly.pdbx_strand_id
1 'polypeptide(L)'
;MATKKAKSRKEIVLIVLLSITVLIVIGWWAFCVKMYNDNFNIRADSYEPLMLHIEDFDGLECRDYSFPSDKGQMLAGYLYTNGDNQHGIVIMAHGFGGGGHNSYMDAADYFAKNGYYVFAYDATAMDKSEGGGLGGVPQGVKDLDHAISFVESNNDIPDLPIVLFGHSWGGYCVSAVLTYHPEVKAVID
;
A
#
# COMPACT_ATOMS: atom_id res chain seq x y z
N MET A 1 40.55 18.06 49.27
CA MET A 1 39.14 17.71 49.07
C MET A 1 38.45 18.88 48.38
N ALA A 2 38.02 18.76 47.15
CA ALA A 2 37.29 19.84 46.46
C ALA A 2 35.85 19.86 46.96
N THR A 3 35.42 20.95 47.61
CA THR A 3 34.06 21.15 48.05
C THR A 3 33.14 21.39 46.86
N LYS A 4 32.21 20.46 46.59
CA LYS A 4 31.19 20.58 45.56
C LYS A 4 30.31 21.80 45.89
N LYS A 5 30.40 22.85 45.05
CA LYS A 5 29.59 24.06 45.20
C LYS A 5 28.09 23.71 45.09
N ALA A 6 27.26 24.07 46.05
CA ALA A 6 25.82 23.83 45.98
C ALA A 6 25.21 24.57 44.78
N LYS A 7 24.30 23.90 44.01
CA LYS A 7 23.63 24.52 42.86
C LYS A 7 22.70 25.63 43.32
N SER A 8 22.63 26.70 42.56
CA SER A 8 21.69 27.81 42.80
C SER A 8 20.25 27.36 42.59
N ARG A 9 19.26 28.04 43.17
CA ARG A 9 17.83 27.76 42.97
C ARG A 9 17.45 27.81 41.48
N LYS A 10 18.04 28.72 40.71
CA LYS A 10 17.81 28.84 39.26
C LYS A 10 18.33 27.61 38.49
N GLU A 11 19.51 27.13 38.87
CA GLU A 11 20.09 25.91 38.23
C GLU A 11 19.25 24.67 38.55
N ILE A 12 18.73 24.54 39.76
CA ILE A 12 17.85 23.43 40.15
C ILE A 12 16.55 23.48 39.32
N VAL A 13 15.91 24.66 39.23
CA VAL A 13 14.69 24.85 38.43
C VAL A 13 14.95 24.51 36.98
N LEU A 14 16.05 24.96 36.38
CA LEU A 14 16.42 24.66 35.02
C LEU A 14 16.59 23.16 34.79
N ILE A 15 17.29 22.47 35.70
CA ILE A 15 17.48 21.01 35.62
C ILE A 15 16.15 20.28 35.68
N VAL A 16 15.25 20.70 36.60
CA VAL A 16 13.92 20.09 36.71
C VAL A 16 13.12 20.29 35.42
N LEU A 17 13.10 21.51 34.86
CA LEU A 17 12.41 21.80 33.62
C LEU A 17 12.96 20.96 32.44
N LEU A 18 14.29 20.90 32.31
CA LEU A 18 14.94 20.07 31.29
C LEU A 18 14.60 18.58 31.46
N SER A 19 14.60 18.09 32.70
CA SER A 19 14.23 16.69 32.97
C SER A 19 12.79 16.40 32.61
N ILE A 20 11.86 17.29 32.89
CA ILE A 20 10.45 17.17 32.49
C ILE A 20 10.32 17.17 30.96
N THR A 21 11.01 18.09 30.28
CA THR A 21 11.00 18.15 28.82
C THR A 21 11.51 16.83 28.20
N VAL A 22 12.61 16.29 28.71
CA VAL A 22 13.16 15.00 28.24
C VAL A 22 12.17 13.87 28.48
N LEU A 23 11.51 13.80 29.60
CA LEU A 23 10.49 12.80 29.92
C LEU A 23 9.28 12.90 28.96
N ILE A 24 8.84 14.13 28.65
CA ILE A 24 7.76 14.36 27.69
C ILE A 24 8.17 13.87 26.29
N VAL A 25 9.39 14.19 25.84
CA VAL A 25 9.89 13.75 24.53
C VAL A 25 9.99 12.22 24.44
N ILE A 26 10.52 11.58 25.50
CA ILE A 26 10.59 10.11 25.55
C ILE A 26 9.19 9.49 25.55
N GLY A 27 8.26 10.03 26.33
CA GLY A 27 6.89 9.55 26.37
C GLY A 27 6.18 9.69 25.00
N TRP A 28 6.37 10.83 24.34
CA TRP A 28 5.85 11.06 23.00
C TRP A 28 6.46 10.11 21.98
N TRP A 29 7.78 9.92 22.00
CA TRP A 29 8.45 8.96 21.12
C TRP A 29 7.93 7.53 21.32
N ALA A 30 7.82 7.08 22.58
CA ALA A 30 7.28 5.75 22.89
C ALA A 30 5.84 5.59 22.42
N PHE A 31 5.01 6.64 22.55
CA PHE A 31 3.64 6.66 22.01
C PHE A 31 3.63 6.52 20.48
N CYS A 32 4.46 7.29 19.76
CA CYS A 32 4.55 7.20 18.29
C CYS A 32 5.01 5.81 17.83
N VAL A 33 6.02 5.22 18.49
CA VAL A 33 6.49 3.86 18.19
C VAL A 33 5.38 2.83 18.41
N LYS A 34 4.63 2.97 19.53
CA LYS A 34 3.50 2.08 19.79
C LYS A 34 2.42 2.22 18.71
N MET A 35 2.03 3.45 18.36
CA MET A 35 1.03 3.72 17.32
C MET A 35 1.46 3.15 15.97
N TYR A 36 2.74 3.29 15.60
CA TYR A 36 3.28 2.70 14.37
C TYR A 36 3.20 1.17 14.41
N ASN A 37 3.65 0.55 15.49
CA ASN A 37 3.62 -0.92 15.60
C ASN A 37 2.20 -1.48 15.58
N ASP A 38 1.26 -0.82 16.23
CA ASP A 38 -0.13 -1.29 16.32
C ASP A 38 -0.90 -1.16 15.00
N ASN A 39 -0.51 -0.22 14.11
CA ASN A 39 -1.28 0.07 12.89
C ASN A 39 -0.54 -0.25 11.58
N PHE A 40 0.78 -0.21 11.56
CA PHE A 40 1.58 -0.33 10.33
C PHE A 40 2.60 -1.46 10.36
N ASN A 41 2.99 -1.96 11.53
CA ASN A 41 3.94 -3.07 11.66
C ASN A 41 3.21 -4.39 11.93
N ILE A 42 2.07 -4.56 11.28
CA ILE A 42 1.22 -5.75 11.35
C ILE A 42 0.85 -6.18 9.93
N ARG A 43 0.55 -7.45 9.75
CA ARG A 43 -0.14 -7.94 8.55
C ARG A 43 -1.62 -7.58 8.64
N ALA A 44 -2.23 -7.32 7.48
CA ALA A 44 -3.66 -7.06 7.37
C ALA A 44 -4.24 -7.98 6.30
N ASP A 45 -4.90 -9.04 6.73
CA ASP A 45 -5.60 -9.94 5.82
C ASP A 45 -7.03 -9.46 5.57
N SER A 46 -7.57 -9.79 4.41
CA SER A 46 -8.94 -9.48 4.03
C SER A 46 -9.94 -10.13 5.01
N TYR A 47 -11.01 -9.38 5.31
CA TYR A 47 -12.10 -9.90 6.14
C TYR A 47 -13.00 -10.79 5.29
N GLU A 48 -12.90 -12.08 5.48
CA GLU A 48 -13.51 -13.12 4.63
C GLU A 48 -15.00 -12.90 4.31
N PRO A 49 -15.86 -12.44 5.25
CA PRO A 49 -17.26 -12.15 4.92
C PRO A 49 -17.50 -10.98 3.93
N LEU A 50 -16.48 -10.17 3.65
CA LEU A 50 -16.53 -9.07 2.68
C LEU A 50 -15.71 -9.38 1.41
N MET A 51 -15.12 -10.56 1.30
CA MET A 51 -14.43 -10.98 0.10
C MET A 51 -15.41 -11.33 -1.00
N LEU A 52 -15.16 -10.82 -2.19
CA LEU A 52 -15.84 -11.22 -3.41
C LEU A 52 -15.10 -12.41 -4.03
N HIS A 53 -15.82 -13.28 -4.71
CA HIS A 53 -15.29 -14.47 -5.35
C HIS A 53 -15.48 -14.39 -6.85
N ILE A 54 -14.52 -14.91 -7.61
CA ILE A 54 -14.56 -14.82 -9.08
C ILE A 54 -15.78 -15.51 -9.67
N GLU A 55 -16.30 -16.54 -8.99
CA GLU A 55 -17.49 -17.28 -9.36
C GLU A 55 -18.76 -16.45 -9.35
N ASP A 56 -18.75 -15.30 -8.67
CA ASP A 56 -19.88 -14.36 -8.60
C ASP A 56 -19.98 -13.48 -9.85
N PHE A 57 -18.99 -13.55 -10.76
CA PHE A 57 -18.87 -12.66 -11.92
C PHE A 57 -18.82 -13.46 -13.24
N ASP A 58 -19.91 -13.45 -13.99
CA ASP A 58 -20.04 -14.19 -15.25
C ASP A 58 -18.98 -13.75 -16.27
N GLY A 59 -18.17 -14.74 -16.70
CA GLY A 59 -17.16 -14.57 -17.75
C GLY A 59 -15.89 -13.84 -17.29
N LEU A 60 -15.77 -13.50 -16.01
CA LEU A 60 -14.54 -12.95 -15.47
C LEU A 60 -13.51 -14.06 -15.30
N GLU A 61 -12.36 -13.89 -15.93
CA GLU A 61 -11.21 -14.78 -15.82
C GLU A 61 -10.09 -14.10 -15.05
N CYS A 62 -9.28 -14.88 -14.34
CA CYS A 62 -8.14 -14.37 -13.57
C CYS A 62 -6.90 -15.20 -13.84
N ARG A 63 -5.75 -14.53 -13.96
CA ARG A 63 -4.43 -15.14 -14.00
C ARG A 63 -3.58 -14.60 -12.86
N ASP A 64 -3.02 -15.50 -12.06
CA ASP A 64 -2.16 -15.16 -10.92
C ASP A 64 -0.74 -14.83 -11.38
N TYR A 65 -0.14 -13.84 -10.72
CA TYR A 65 1.24 -13.41 -10.87
C TYR A 65 1.91 -13.22 -9.52
N SER A 66 3.22 -13.12 -9.53
CA SER A 66 4.01 -12.71 -8.36
C SER A 66 5.17 -11.86 -8.82
N PHE A 67 5.41 -10.75 -8.14
CA PHE A 67 6.45 -9.78 -8.51
C PHE A 67 7.08 -9.16 -7.25
N PRO A 68 8.37 -8.77 -7.30
CA PRO A 68 9.04 -8.16 -6.16
C PRO A 68 8.67 -6.70 -5.97
N SER A 69 8.56 -6.24 -4.72
CA SER A 69 8.55 -4.83 -4.35
C SER A 69 9.92 -4.35 -3.84
N ASP A 70 9.99 -3.15 -3.31
CA ASP A 70 11.22 -2.37 -3.02
C ASP A 70 12.23 -3.03 -2.06
N LYS A 71 11.78 -3.95 -1.21
CA LYS A 71 12.63 -4.69 -0.26
C LYS A 71 12.87 -6.14 -0.67
N GLY A 72 12.43 -6.52 -1.87
CA GLY A 72 12.49 -7.89 -2.39
C GLY A 72 11.36 -8.80 -1.89
N GLN A 73 10.40 -8.30 -1.11
CA GLN A 73 9.20 -9.03 -0.75
C GLN A 73 8.34 -9.27 -2.00
N MET A 74 7.82 -10.49 -2.15
CA MET A 74 6.97 -10.86 -3.27
C MET A 74 5.53 -10.42 -3.03
N LEU A 75 4.97 -9.72 -3.99
CA LEU A 75 3.57 -9.33 -4.01
C LEU A 75 2.77 -10.29 -4.91
N ALA A 76 1.56 -10.62 -4.48
CA ALA A 76 0.60 -11.36 -5.28
C ALA A 76 -0.13 -10.40 -6.21
N GLY A 77 -0.13 -10.71 -7.51
CA GLY A 77 -0.79 -9.96 -8.55
C GLY A 77 -1.84 -10.81 -9.28
N TYR A 78 -2.85 -10.16 -9.82
CA TYR A 78 -4.01 -10.80 -10.43
C TYR A 78 -4.40 -10.04 -11.68
N LEU A 79 -4.32 -10.68 -12.84
CA LEU A 79 -4.75 -10.10 -14.10
C LEU A 79 -6.14 -10.61 -14.45
N TYR A 80 -7.12 -9.75 -14.32
CA TYR A 80 -8.51 -10.02 -14.68
C TYR A 80 -8.79 -9.65 -16.14
N THR A 81 -9.63 -10.43 -16.80
CA THR A 81 -10.12 -10.17 -18.15
C THR A 81 -11.53 -10.71 -18.34
N ASN A 82 -12.27 -10.13 -19.28
CA ASN A 82 -13.56 -10.64 -19.75
C ASN A 82 -13.64 -10.41 -21.26
N GLY A 83 -13.48 -11.51 -22.03
CA GLY A 83 -13.42 -11.47 -23.51
C GLY A 83 -12.05 -11.13 -24.08
N ASP A 84 -11.98 -10.87 -25.41
CA ASP A 84 -10.72 -10.88 -26.19
C ASP A 84 -10.31 -9.53 -26.81
N ASN A 85 -11.06 -8.45 -26.56
CA ASN A 85 -10.86 -7.17 -27.26
C ASN A 85 -10.48 -6.04 -26.31
N GLN A 86 -9.46 -6.27 -25.49
CA GLN A 86 -8.98 -5.26 -24.56
C GLN A 86 -8.15 -4.19 -25.29
N HIS A 87 -8.36 -2.93 -24.90
CA HIS A 87 -7.71 -1.75 -25.49
C HIS A 87 -6.91 -0.91 -24.47
N GLY A 88 -6.81 -1.37 -23.23
CA GLY A 88 -6.04 -0.74 -22.16
C GLY A 88 -5.88 -1.67 -20.96
N ILE A 89 -5.08 -1.24 -19.99
CA ILE A 89 -4.85 -1.92 -18.72
C ILE A 89 -5.21 -0.96 -17.60
N VAL A 90 -6.08 -1.37 -16.67
CA VAL A 90 -6.30 -0.68 -15.40
C VAL A 90 -5.45 -1.35 -14.33
N ILE A 91 -4.50 -0.61 -13.73
CA ILE A 91 -3.78 -1.09 -12.55
C ILE A 91 -4.51 -0.58 -11.32
N MET A 92 -4.92 -1.50 -10.45
CA MET A 92 -5.81 -1.24 -9.34
C MET A 92 -5.08 -1.32 -8.01
N ALA A 93 -5.08 -0.20 -7.26
CA ALA A 93 -4.54 -0.09 -5.91
C ALA A 93 -5.68 -0.05 -4.88
N HIS A 94 -5.72 -1.05 -3.98
CA HIS A 94 -6.75 -1.17 -2.95
C HIS A 94 -6.57 -0.19 -1.78
N GLY A 95 -7.60 -0.04 -0.94
CA GLY A 95 -7.59 0.78 0.27
C GLY A 95 -6.78 0.17 1.42
N PHE A 96 -6.55 0.96 2.48
CA PHE A 96 -5.83 0.53 3.67
C PHE A 96 -6.70 -0.31 4.58
N GLY A 97 -6.23 -1.52 4.89
CA GLY A 97 -6.86 -2.42 5.87
C GLY A 97 -8.17 -3.05 5.38
N GLY A 98 -8.43 -4.26 5.80
CA GLY A 98 -9.73 -4.93 5.64
C GLY A 98 -10.05 -5.54 4.27
N GLY A 99 -9.24 -5.33 3.23
CA GLY A 99 -9.43 -5.96 1.94
C GLY A 99 -8.32 -5.69 0.93
N GLY A 100 -7.83 -6.75 0.29
CA GLY A 100 -6.92 -6.72 -0.86
C GLY A 100 -7.68 -6.64 -2.18
N HIS A 101 -7.13 -7.25 -3.22
CA HIS A 101 -7.73 -7.30 -4.56
C HIS A 101 -9.19 -7.81 -4.57
N ASN A 102 -9.49 -8.78 -3.70
CA ASN A 102 -10.77 -9.45 -3.60
C ASN A 102 -11.94 -8.56 -3.12
N SER A 103 -11.64 -7.42 -2.50
CA SER A 103 -12.68 -6.45 -2.10
C SER A 103 -13.07 -5.47 -3.22
N TYR A 104 -12.42 -5.56 -4.39
CA TYR A 104 -12.61 -4.68 -5.54
C TYR A 104 -12.92 -5.45 -6.82
N MET A 105 -13.33 -6.71 -6.70
CA MET A 105 -13.56 -7.57 -7.86
C MET A 105 -14.78 -7.12 -8.70
N ASP A 106 -15.73 -6.44 -8.10
CA ASP A 106 -16.83 -5.75 -8.78
C ASP A 106 -16.34 -4.64 -9.72
N ALA A 107 -15.40 -3.84 -9.25
CA ALA A 107 -14.76 -2.83 -10.09
C ALA A 107 -13.87 -3.49 -11.19
N ALA A 108 -13.18 -4.57 -10.85
CA ALA A 108 -12.40 -5.33 -11.83
C ALA A 108 -13.31 -5.92 -12.93
N ASP A 109 -14.44 -6.51 -12.57
CA ASP A 109 -15.43 -7.02 -13.52
C ASP A 109 -16.00 -5.91 -14.41
N TYR A 110 -16.32 -4.75 -13.81
CA TYR A 110 -16.80 -3.60 -14.57
C TYR A 110 -15.80 -3.15 -15.65
N PHE A 111 -14.52 -2.96 -15.28
CA PHE A 111 -13.51 -2.57 -16.26
C PHE A 111 -13.26 -3.67 -17.30
N ALA A 112 -13.19 -4.93 -16.87
CA ALA A 112 -12.99 -6.06 -17.77
C ALA A 112 -14.10 -6.18 -18.81
N LYS A 113 -15.37 -6.05 -18.44
CA LYS A 113 -16.53 -6.01 -19.34
C LYS A 113 -16.53 -4.80 -20.27
N ASN A 114 -15.82 -3.74 -19.93
CA ASN A 114 -15.66 -2.55 -20.76
C ASN A 114 -14.35 -2.54 -21.59
N GLY A 115 -13.71 -3.70 -21.77
CA GLY A 115 -12.58 -3.87 -22.68
C GLY A 115 -11.23 -3.46 -22.11
N TYR A 116 -11.03 -3.64 -20.78
CA TYR A 116 -9.73 -3.48 -20.14
C TYR A 116 -9.24 -4.79 -19.56
N TYR A 117 -7.93 -5.02 -19.60
CA TYR A 117 -7.31 -5.87 -18.59
C TYR A 117 -7.32 -5.12 -17.26
N VAL A 118 -7.47 -5.83 -16.15
CA VAL A 118 -7.34 -5.23 -14.82
C VAL A 118 -6.25 -5.95 -14.05
N PHE A 119 -5.17 -5.26 -13.76
CA PHE A 119 -4.10 -5.78 -12.93
C PHE A 119 -4.28 -5.27 -11.50
N ALA A 120 -4.81 -6.11 -10.63
CA ALA A 120 -4.90 -5.86 -9.20
C ALA A 120 -3.78 -6.58 -8.45
N TYR A 121 -3.45 -6.14 -7.25
CA TYR A 121 -2.45 -6.79 -6.41
C TYR A 121 -2.78 -6.62 -4.93
N ASP A 122 -2.27 -7.51 -4.10
CA ASP A 122 -2.25 -7.34 -2.66
C ASP A 122 -0.99 -6.58 -2.27
N ALA A 123 -1.12 -5.48 -1.53
CA ALA A 123 0.03 -4.69 -1.08
C ALA A 123 0.90 -5.48 -0.08
N THR A 124 2.10 -4.98 0.19
CA THR A 124 3.03 -5.56 1.18
C THR A 124 2.31 -5.91 2.49
N ALA A 125 2.49 -7.12 2.98
CA ALA A 125 1.90 -7.68 4.21
C ALA A 125 0.36 -7.76 4.20
N MET A 126 -0.24 -7.87 3.02
CA MET A 126 -1.67 -8.16 2.87
C MET A 126 -1.88 -9.50 2.16
N ASP A 127 -2.89 -10.23 2.58
CA ASP A 127 -3.35 -11.51 2.00
C ASP A 127 -2.20 -12.44 1.58
N LYS A 128 -2.02 -12.70 0.27
CA LYS A 128 -0.97 -13.59 -0.25
C LYS A 128 0.38 -12.90 -0.43
N SER A 129 0.46 -11.58 -0.30
CA SER A 129 1.73 -10.86 -0.41
C SER A 129 2.61 -11.05 0.82
N GLU A 130 3.93 -11.09 0.59
CA GLU A 130 4.92 -11.19 1.66
C GLU A 130 5.05 -9.87 2.43
N GLY A 131 5.70 -9.95 3.60
CA GLY A 131 5.99 -8.84 4.47
C GLY A 131 5.54 -9.09 5.90
N GLY A 132 6.29 -8.58 6.88
CA GLY A 132 5.98 -8.68 8.31
C GLY A 132 5.02 -7.59 8.80
N GLY A 133 4.85 -6.53 8.00
CA GLY A 133 3.98 -5.39 8.31
C GLY A 133 3.81 -4.49 7.10
N LEU A 134 2.71 -3.73 7.09
CA LEU A 134 2.29 -2.85 5.98
C LEU A 134 3.32 -1.75 5.63
N GLY A 135 4.25 -1.42 6.54
CA GLY A 135 5.33 -0.48 6.28
C GLY A 135 4.94 1.01 6.24
N GLY A 136 3.67 1.32 6.52
CA GLY A 136 3.12 2.68 6.53
C GLY A 136 2.60 3.16 5.17
N VAL A 137 2.00 4.35 5.17
CA VAL A 137 1.33 4.93 3.99
C VAL A 137 2.22 4.99 2.73
N PRO A 138 3.52 5.35 2.80
CA PRO A 138 4.38 5.41 1.62
C PRO A 138 4.69 4.04 0.99
N GLN A 139 4.53 2.93 1.72
CA GLN A 139 4.80 1.61 1.15
C GLN A 139 3.86 1.29 -0.03
N GLY A 140 2.60 1.70 0.03
CA GLY A 140 1.68 1.48 -1.07
C GLY A 140 2.06 2.19 -2.37
N VAL A 141 2.71 3.36 -2.29
CA VAL A 141 3.25 4.05 -3.49
C VAL A 141 4.36 3.23 -4.13
N LYS A 142 5.25 2.62 -3.33
CA LYS A 142 6.34 1.77 -3.81
C LYS A 142 5.80 0.46 -4.40
N ASP A 143 4.81 -0.15 -3.74
CA ASP A 143 4.19 -1.37 -4.25
C ASP A 143 3.52 -1.11 -5.60
N LEU A 144 2.84 0.04 -5.77
CA LEU A 144 2.24 0.44 -7.03
C LEU A 144 3.29 0.76 -8.11
N ASP A 145 4.38 1.44 -7.77
CA ASP A 145 5.52 1.69 -8.67
C ASP A 145 6.08 0.37 -9.24
N HIS A 146 6.26 -0.62 -8.36
CA HIS A 146 6.71 -1.95 -8.77
C HIS A 146 5.63 -2.73 -9.56
N ALA A 147 4.35 -2.54 -9.26
CA ALA A 147 3.26 -3.15 -10.03
C ALA A 147 3.20 -2.59 -11.46
N ILE A 148 3.34 -1.28 -11.63
CA ILE A 148 3.40 -0.64 -12.97
C ILE A 148 4.60 -1.17 -13.74
N SER A 149 5.79 -1.12 -13.14
CA SER A 149 7.03 -1.63 -13.76
C SER A 149 6.96 -3.11 -14.13
N PHE A 150 6.30 -3.93 -13.30
CA PHE A 150 6.06 -5.33 -13.60
C PHE A 150 5.15 -5.51 -14.81
N VAL A 151 4.03 -4.79 -14.88
CA VAL A 151 3.10 -4.86 -16.01
C VAL A 151 3.79 -4.46 -17.32
N GLU A 152 4.58 -3.38 -17.30
CA GLU A 152 5.31 -2.90 -18.48
C GLU A 152 6.42 -3.83 -18.96
N SER A 153 7.07 -4.54 -18.03
CA SER A 153 8.20 -5.43 -18.37
C SER A 153 7.83 -6.88 -18.62
N ASN A 154 6.57 -7.28 -18.35
CA ASN A 154 6.13 -8.66 -18.45
C ASN A 154 5.63 -8.99 -19.86
N ASN A 155 6.33 -9.88 -20.57
CA ASN A 155 5.98 -10.27 -21.95
C ASN A 155 4.66 -11.04 -22.08
N ASP A 156 4.11 -11.57 -20.97
CA ASP A 156 2.81 -12.28 -20.97
C ASP A 156 1.62 -11.33 -20.83
N ILE A 157 1.88 -10.05 -20.54
CA ILE A 157 0.88 -8.98 -20.45
C ILE A 157 1.03 -8.10 -21.70
N PRO A 158 -0.04 -7.86 -22.47
CA PRO A 158 0.02 -7.02 -23.66
C PRO A 158 0.49 -5.59 -23.34
N ASP A 159 1.32 -5.01 -24.22
CA ASP A 159 1.72 -3.60 -24.13
C ASP A 159 0.56 -2.71 -24.59
N LEU A 160 -0.22 -2.21 -23.64
CA LEU A 160 -1.42 -1.40 -23.83
C LEU A 160 -1.36 -0.13 -22.94
N PRO A 161 -2.12 0.92 -23.28
CA PRO A 161 -2.22 2.12 -22.47
C PRO A 161 -2.63 1.81 -21.01
N ILE A 162 -1.88 2.35 -20.03
CA ILE A 162 -2.12 2.15 -18.61
C ILE A 162 -2.99 3.27 -18.05
N VAL A 163 -4.01 2.87 -17.29
CA VAL A 163 -4.86 3.72 -16.44
C VAL A 163 -4.70 3.23 -15.00
N LEU A 164 -4.67 4.12 -14.03
CA LEU A 164 -4.63 3.76 -12.62
C LEU A 164 -6.02 3.95 -11.98
N PHE A 165 -6.42 3.00 -11.16
CA PHE A 165 -7.58 3.09 -10.28
C PHE A 165 -7.14 2.90 -8.84
N GLY A 166 -7.60 3.77 -7.93
CA GLY A 166 -7.29 3.65 -6.52
C GLY A 166 -8.43 4.12 -5.64
N HIS A 167 -8.66 3.45 -4.51
CA HIS A 167 -9.63 3.86 -3.52
C HIS A 167 -8.94 4.15 -2.19
N SER A 168 -9.29 5.25 -1.53
CA SER A 168 -8.77 5.63 -0.20
C SER A 168 -7.23 5.70 -0.18
N TRP A 169 -6.54 4.79 0.49
CA TRP A 169 -5.08 4.67 0.44
C TRP A 169 -4.57 4.44 -0.99
N GLY A 170 -5.26 3.60 -1.76
CA GLY A 170 -4.98 3.42 -3.18
C GLY A 170 -5.12 4.73 -3.97
N GLY A 171 -6.12 5.58 -3.67
CA GLY A 171 -6.28 6.91 -4.27
C GLY A 171 -5.06 7.80 -4.00
N TYR A 172 -4.55 7.81 -2.76
CA TYR A 172 -3.28 8.45 -2.44
C TYR A 172 -2.11 7.87 -3.27
N CYS A 173 -2.03 6.54 -3.39
CA CYS A 173 -0.94 5.90 -4.11
C CYS A 173 -0.95 6.23 -5.60
N VAL A 174 -2.12 6.17 -6.27
CA VAL A 174 -2.23 6.47 -7.71
C VAL A 174 -1.92 7.93 -8.03
N SER A 175 -2.28 8.86 -7.13
CA SER A 175 -1.93 10.26 -7.27
C SER A 175 -0.43 10.53 -7.05
N ALA A 176 0.16 9.89 -6.03
CA ALA A 176 1.57 10.10 -5.66
C ALA A 176 2.55 9.48 -6.66
N VAL A 177 2.22 8.34 -7.28
CA VAL A 177 3.09 7.60 -8.19
C VAL A 177 3.30 8.30 -9.54
N LEU A 178 2.39 9.19 -9.95
CA LEU A 178 2.45 9.90 -11.25
C LEU A 178 3.75 10.69 -11.47
N THR A 179 4.45 11.07 -10.40
CA THR A 179 5.75 11.74 -10.51
C THR A 179 6.81 10.82 -11.12
N TYR A 180 6.66 9.52 -10.95
CA TYR A 180 7.58 8.48 -11.46
C TYR A 180 7.11 7.88 -12.78
N HIS A 181 5.79 7.93 -13.05
CA HIS A 181 5.13 7.31 -14.22
C HIS A 181 4.33 8.34 -15.04
N PRO A 182 5.03 9.25 -15.76
CA PRO A 182 4.37 10.26 -16.60
C PRO A 182 3.68 9.66 -17.85
N GLU A 183 3.96 8.42 -18.20
CA GLU A 183 3.35 7.66 -19.31
C GLU A 183 1.91 7.23 -19.03
N VAL A 184 1.47 7.17 -17.77
CA VAL A 184 0.10 6.83 -17.35
C VAL A 184 -0.91 7.76 -18.01
N LYS A 185 -1.97 7.19 -18.61
CA LYS A 185 -2.91 7.94 -19.45
C LYS A 185 -4.03 8.61 -18.68
N ALA A 186 -4.46 8.00 -17.57
CA ALA A 186 -5.51 8.53 -16.71
C ALA A 186 -5.42 7.95 -15.29
N VAL A 187 -6.03 8.64 -14.35
CA VAL A 187 -6.18 8.21 -12.95
C VAL A 187 -7.64 8.37 -12.55
N ILE A 188 -8.14 7.38 -11.80
CA ILE A 188 -9.47 7.35 -11.19
C ILE A 188 -9.24 7.12 -9.70
N ASP A 189 -9.64 8.06 -8.85
CA ASP A 189 -9.50 8.04 -7.39
C ASP A 189 -10.83 8.39 -6.67
#